data_a65736419b316433554f6cf46a25c27d
#
_entry.id   a65736419b316433554f6cf46a25c27d
#
_cell.length_a   1.000
_cell.length_b   1.000
_cell.length_c   1.000
_cell.angle_alpha   90.00
_cell.angle_beta   90.00
_cell.angle_gamma   90.00
#
_symmetry.space_group_name_H-M   'P 1'
#
loop_
_entity.id
_entity.type
_entity.pdbx_description
1 polymer ?
#
loop_
_entity_poly.entity_id
_entity_poly.type
_entity_poly.pdbx_seq_one_letter_code
_entity_poly.pdbx_strand_id
1 'polypeptide(L)'
;TRPMRINEVDGRDYFFVSKEKFDQLIKEDKFVEYTHYNGNYYGSTKDQIANDRVVVIDLEGLKSYSRLNDKRIVTFYLSTCEEIRYKRMLERGDKEEDAKRRIENDRKVFDHNQIPEVDYKIDSENRSIEEVADLVYQLYTKHLGL
;
A
#
# COMPACT_ATOMS: atom_id res chain seq x y z
N THR A 1 3.45 -13.17 -5.18
CA THR A 1 3.94 -14.57 -5.36
C THR A 1 4.04 -15.36 -4.06
N ARG A 2 3.72 -14.76 -2.90
CA ARG A 2 3.69 -15.53 -1.65
C ARG A 2 2.53 -16.53 -1.63
N PRO A 3 2.62 -17.59 -0.82
CA PRO A 3 1.50 -18.48 -0.58
C PRO A 3 0.30 -17.75 0.01
N MET A 4 -0.90 -18.14 -0.39
CA MET A 4 -2.15 -17.65 0.15
C MET A 4 -2.30 -18.05 1.63
N ARG A 5 -2.75 -17.14 2.48
CA ARG A 5 -3.04 -17.39 3.89
C ARG A 5 -4.42 -18.04 4.03
N ILE A 6 -4.68 -18.67 5.19
CA ILE A 6 -5.89 -19.47 5.44
C ILE A 6 -7.22 -18.72 5.24
N ASN A 7 -7.24 -17.41 5.47
CA ASN A 7 -8.44 -16.58 5.37
C ASN A 7 -8.49 -15.71 4.12
N GLU A 8 -7.52 -15.88 3.20
CA GLU A 8 -7.45 -15.13 1.95
C GLU A 8 -8.17 -15.87 0.83
N VAL A 9 -8.64 -15.11 -0.13
CA VAL A 9 -9.31 -15.62 -1.32
C VAL A 9 -8.61 -15.08 -2.56
N ASP A 10 -8.23 -15.96 -3.48
CA ASP A 10 -7.65 -15.58 -4.76
C ASP A 10 -8.62 -14.71 -5.58
N GLY A 11 -8.10 -13.67 -6.18
CA GLY A 11 -8.88 -12.68 -6.93
C GLY A 11 -9.61 -11.64 -6.06
N ARG A 12 -9.64 -11.81 -4.73
CA ARG A 12 -10.19 -10.82 -3.79
C ARG A 12 -9.09 -10.09 -3.04
N ASP A 13 -8.22 -10.82 -2.34
CA ASP A 13 -7.14 -10.23 -1.53
C ASP A 13 -5.91 -9.96 -2.40
N TYR A 14 -5.56 -10.90 -3.25
CA TYR A 14 -4.55 -10.82 -4.30
C TYR A 14 -4.92 -11.76 -5.45
N PHE A 15 -4.32 -11.55 -6.61
CA PHE A 15 -4.16 -12.59 -7.63
C PHE A 15 -2.87 -13.33 -7.33
N PHE A 16 -2.98 -14.50 -6.71
CA PHE A 16 -1.82 -15.31 -6.34
C PHE A 16 -1.26 -16.02 -7.58
N VAL A 17 -0.03 -15.69 -7.91
CA VAL A 17 0.63 -16.21 -9.12
C VAL A 17 1.99 -16.83 -8.79
N SER A 18 2.48 -17.71 -9.66
CA SER A 18 3.84 -18.22 -9.56
C SER A 18 4.87 -17.14 -9.88
N LYS A 19 6.13 -17.38 -9.47
CA LYS A 19 7.23 -16.49 -9.83
C LYS A 19 7.40 -16.38 -11.34
N GLU A 20 7.29 -17.50 -12.04
CA GLU A 20 7.40 -17.58 -13.51
C GLU A 20 6.32 -16.72 -14.20
N LYS A 21 5.08 -16.79 -13.70
CA LYS A 21 3.99 -15.95 -14.21
C LYS A 21 4.23 -14.47 -13.92
N PHE A 22 4.75 -14.15 -12.74
CA PHE A 22 5.10 -12.78 -12.39
C PHE A 22 6.21 -12.23 -13.31
N ASP A 23 7.27 -13.01 -13.54
CA ASP A 23 8.36 -12.65 -14.45
C ASP A 23 7.86 -12.44 -15.89
N GLN A 24 6.89 -13.24 -16.34
CA GLN A 24 6.22 -13.05 -17.63
C GLN A 24 5.50 -11.70 -17.69
N LEU A 25 4.75 -11.35 -16.66
CA LEU A 25 4.02 -10.08 -16.58
C LEU A 25 4.96 -8.87 -16.59
N ILE A 26 6.16 -9.00 -15.98
CA ILE A 26 7.21 -7.97 -16.07
C ILE A 26 7.66 -7.81 -17.53
N LYS A 27 7.99 -8.90 -18.20
CA LYS A 27 8.44 -8.88 -19.60
C LYS A 27 7.41 -8.29 -20.57
N GLU A 28 6.14 -8.49 -20.27
CA GLU A 28 5.01 -7.97 -21.04
C GLU A 28 4.63 -6.51 -20.67
N ASP A 29 5.39 -5.87 -19.76
CA ASP A 29 5.13 -4.51 -19.27
C ASP A 29 3.71 -4.32 -18.72
N LYS A 30 3.20 -5.30 -17.97
CA LYS A 30 1.83 -5.29 -17.43
C LYS A 30 1.69 -4.52 -16.12
N PHE A 31 2.80 -4.29 -15.39
CA PHE A 31 2.75 -3.64 -14.09
C PHE A 31 2.82 -2.11 -14.18
N VAL A 32 2.09 -1.43 -13.31
CA VAL A 32 2.32 -0.03 -12.94
C VAL A 32 3.55 0.07 -12.04
N GLU A 33 3.61 -0.81 -11.05
CA GLU A 33 4.71 -0.94 -10.11
C GLU A 33 4.82 -2.40 -9.64
N TYR A 34 5.99 -2.79 -9.20
CA TYR A 34 6.19 -4.03 -8.47
C TYR A 34 7.36 -3.90 -7.50
N THR A 35 7.35 -4.69 -6.46
CA THR A 35 8.38 -4.72 -5.42
C THR A 35 8.72 -6.14 -5.00
N HIS A 36 9.91 -6.33 -4.48
CA HIS A 36 10.35 -7.57 -3.86
C HIS A 36 10.44 -7.35 -2.35
N TYR A 37 9.69 -8.12 -1.59
CA TYR A 37 9.66 -8.01 -0.14
C TYR A 37 9.60 -9.40 0.50
N ASN A 38 10.50 -9.65 1.45
CA ASN A 38 10.56 -10.88 2.22
C ASN A 38 10.52 -12.16 1.37
N GLY A 39 11.31 -12.18 0.28
CA GLY A 39 11.42 -13.33 -0.62
C GLY A 39 10.29 -13.48 -1.64
N ASN A 40 9.32 -12.60 -1.66
CA ASN A 40 8.18 -12.64 -2.57
C ASN A 40 8.05 -11.37 -3.39
N TYR A 41 7.39 -11.48 -4.53
CA TYR A 41 7.07 -10.35 -5.40
C TYR A 41 5.61 -9.93 -5.23
N TYR A 42 5.39 -8.63 -5.29
CA TYR A 42 4.09 -7.97 -5.23
C TYR A 42 4.04 -6.91 -6.32
N GLY A 43 2.90 -6.70 -6.94
CA GLY A 43 2.77 -5.69 -7.98
C GLY A 43 1.33 -5.36 -8.29
N SER A 44 1.13 -4.20 -8.90
CA SER A 44 -0.17 -3.73 -9.37
C SER A 44 -0.17 -3.65 -10.88
N THR A 45 -1.06 -4.36 -11.53
CA THR A 45 -1.15 -4.38 -12.98
C THR A 45 -1.97 -3.20 -13.53
N LYS A 46 -1.63 -2.75 -14.74
CA LYS A 46 -2.26 -1.59 -15.40
C LYS A 46 -3.76 -1.75 -15.62
N ASP A 47 -4.23 -2.97 -15.86
CA ASP A 47 -5.64 -3.31 -16.06
C ASP A 47 -6.48 -3.24 -14.78
N GLN A 48 -5.85 -3.14 -13.61
CA GLN A 48 -6.53 -3.01 -12.32
C GLN A 48 -6.79 -1.55 -11.91
N ILE A 49 -6.37 -0.58 -12.70
CA ILE A 49 -6.67 0.83 -12.43
C ILE A 49 -8.14 1.09 -12.72
N ALA A 50 -8.90 1.42 -11.69
CA ALA A 50 -10.33 1.73 -11.77
C ALA A 50 -10.74 2.71 -10.67
N ASN A 51 -11.84 3.43 -10.86
CA ASN A 51 -12.30 4.47 -9.94
C ASN A 51 -12.83 3.95 -8.60
N ASP A 52 -13.07 2.65 -8.49
CA ASP A 52 -13.61 1.98 -7.32
C ASP A 52 -12.57 1.17 -6.54
N ARG A 53 -11.28 1.47 -6.76
CA ARG A 53 -10.19 0.68 -6.18
C ARG A 53 -9.26 1.51 -5.33
N VAL A 54 -8.75 0.89 -4.29
CA VAL A 54 -7.67 1.40 -3.45
C VAL A 54 -6.51 0.40 -3.45
N VAL A 55 -5.29 0.91 -3.45
CA VAL A 55 -4.09 0.10 -3.36
C VAL A 55 -3.17 0.65 -2.27
N VAL A 56 -2.56 -0.25 -1.51
CA VAL A 56 -1.51 0.09 -0.54
C VAL A 56 -0.17 -0.14 -1.21
N ILE A 57 0.65 0.90 -1.27
CA ILE A 57 1.93 0.91 -1.97
C ILE A 57 3.04 1.46 -1.07
N ASP A 58 4.27 1.18 -1.44
CA ASP A 58 5.45 1.81 -0.86
C ASP A 58 5.79 3.14 -1.58
N LEU A 59 6.89 3.79 -1.20
CA LEU A 59 7.30 5.08 -1.79
C LEU A 59 7.68 4.96 -3.27
N GLU A 60 8.25 3.86 -3.70
CA GLU A 60 8.59 3.63 -5.10
C GLU A 60 7.33 3.38 -5.94
N GLY A 61 6.35 2.66 -5.38
CA GLY A 61 5.03 2.52 -5.98
C GLY A 61 4.32 3.87 -6.12
N LEU A 62 4.38 4.73 -5.10
CA LEU A 62 3.83 6.07 -5.18
C LEU A 62 4.43 6.89 -6.33
N LYS A 63 5.75 6.86 -6.49
CA LYS A 63 6.43 7.51 -7.63
C LYS A 63 5.95 6.97 -8.98
N SER A 64 5.77 5.65 -9.07
CA SER A 64 5.29 5.00 -10.30
C SER A 64 3.88 5.41 -10.67
N TYR A 65 2.97 5.45 -9.68
CA TYR A 65 1.60 5.94 -9.89
C TYR A 65 1.56 7.44 -10.23
N SER A 66 2.37 8.26 -9.57
CA SER A 66 2.45 9.69 -9.86
C SER A 66 2.91 10.00 -11.30
N ARG A 67 3.78 9.15 -11.86
CA ARG A 67 4.24 9.28 -13.27
C ARG A 67 3.14 9.05 -14.29
N LEU A 68 2.06 8.36 -13.94
CA LEU A 68 0.91 8.16 -14.84
C LEU A 68 0.19 9.47 -15.15
N ASN A 69 0.32 10.47 -14.27
CA ASN A 69 -0.31 11.78 -14.40
C ASN A 69 -1.83 11.70 -14.72
N ASP A 70 -2.49 10.72 -14.10
CA ASP A 70 -3.94 10.50 -14.23
C ASP A 70 -4.66 11.17 -13.06
N LYS A 71 -5.50 12.16 -13.36
CA LYS A 71 -6.24 12.95 -12.36
C LYS A 71 -7.22 12.14 -11.50
N ARG A 72 -7.52 10.90 -11.90
CA ARG A 72 -8.35 9.98 -11.13
C ARG A 72 -7.58 9.28 -10.01
N ILE A 73 -6.24 9.32 -10.07
CA ILE A 73 -5.38 8.77 -9.04
C ILE A 73 -5.21 9.81 -7.95
N VAL A 74 -5.75 9.52 -6.78
CA VAL A 74 -5.66 10.38 -5.59
C VAL A 74 -4.79 9.70 -4.55
N THR A 75 -3.80 10.41 -4.06
CA THR A 75 -2.77 9.86 -3.18
C THR A 75 -2.99 10.29 -1.73
N PHE A 76 -2.93 9.30 -0.83
CA PHE A 76 -3.10 9.50 0.61
C PHE A 76 -1.86 9.00 1.36
N TYR A 77 -1.35 9.80 2.27
CA TYR A 77 -0.34 9.41 3.22
C TYR A 77 -0.96 9.28 4.61
N LEU A 78 -0.96 8.06 5.14
CA LEU A 78 -1.42 7.80 6.50
C LEU A 78 -0.25 7.84 7.46
N SER A 79 -0.30 8.74 8.43
CA SER A 79 0.72 8.86 9.48
C SER A 79 0.20 8.37 10.82
N THR A 80 1.11 7.82 11.61
CA THR A 80 0.85 7.47 13.02
C THR A 80 2.19 7.35 13.75
N CYS A 81 2.23 7.62 15.05
CA CYS A 81 3.48 7.51 15.81
C CYS A 81 3.96 6.06 15.92
N GLU A 82 5.26 5.89 16.15
CA GLU A 82 5.89 4.57 16.21
C GLU A 82 5.30 3.67 17.30
N GLU A 83 5.00 4.22 18.46
CA GLU A 83 4.44 3.49 19.59
C GLU A 83 3.10 2.84 19.24
N ILE A 84 2.22 3.59 18.57
CA ILE A 84 0.92 3.08 18.13
C ILE A 84 1.08 2.07 17.00
N ARG A 85 1.99 2.30 16.04
CA ARG A 85 2.29 1.32 14.99
C ARG A 85 2.78 0.00 15.58
N TYR A 86 3.71 0.07 16.53
CA TYR A 86 4.23 -1.09 17.22
C TYR A 86 3.12 -1.85 17.96
N LYS A 87 2.31 -1.14 18.76
CA LYS A 87 1.17 -1.72 19.46
C LYS A 87 0.19 -2.42 18.52
N ARG A 88 -0.20 -1.77 17.42
CA ARG A 88 -1.10 -2.34 16.41
C ARG A 88 -0.54 -3.60 15.76
N MET A 89 0.79 -3.67 15.52
CA MET A 89 1.44 -4.88 15.00
C MET A 89 1.33 -6.04 15.99
N LEU A 90 1.58 -5.81 17.27
CA LEU A 90 1.45 -6.85 18.30
C LEU A 90 0.00 -7.31 18.47
N GLU A 91 -0.96 -6.38 18.49
CA GLU A 91 -2.39 -6.69 18.62
C GLU A 91 -2.92 -7.56 17.47
N ARG A 92 -2.41 -7.40 16.26
CA ARG A 92 -2.78 -8.26 15.12
C ARG A 92 -2.02 -9.58 15.07
N GLY A 93 -1.09 -9.84 16.01
CA GLY A 93 -0.37 -11.10 16.17
C GLY A 93 1.02 -11.17 15.52
N ASP A 94 1.61 -10.04 15.13
CA ASP A 94 3.00 -10.01 14.65
C ASP A 94 3.95 -10.38 15.80
N LYS A 95 5.07 -11.06 15.49
CA LYS A 95 6.09 -11.35 16.48
C LYS A 95 6.81 -10.05 16.87
N GLU A 96 7.17 -9.93 18.14
CA GLU A 96 7.83 -8.74 18.69
C GLU A 96 9.11 -8.36 17.92
N GLU A 97 9.96 -9.34 17.57
CA GLU A 97 11.19 -9.11 16.81
C GLU A 97 10.91 -8.58 15.40
N ASP A 98 9.87 -9.10 14.76
CA ASP A 98 9.45 -8.65 13.42
C ASP A 98 8.88 -7.22 13.47
N ALA A 99 8.11 -6.90 14.50
CA ALA A 99 7.58 -5.56 14.72
C ALA A 99 8.70 -4.54 14.95
N LYS A 100 9.69 -4.85 15.80
CA LYS A 100 10.88 -4.00 16.05
C LYS A 100 11.68 -3.78 14.77
N ARG A 101 11.98 -4.84 14.03
CA ARG A 101 12.73 -4.76 12.76
C ARG A 101 11.99 -3.89 11.75
N ARG A 102 10.67 -3.98 11.69
CA ARG A 102 9.84 -3.17 10.78
C ARG A 102 9.88 -1.70 11.15
N ILE A 103 9.78 -1.35 12.43
CA ILE A 103 9.92 0.05 12.90
C ILE A 103 11.30 0.62 12.52
N GLU A 104 12.37 -0.13 12.71
CA GLU A 104 13.72 0.30 12.33
C GLU A 104 13.86 0.53 10.82
N ASN A 105 13.29 -0.35 10.01
CA ASN A 105 13.27 -0.19 8.56
C ASN A 105 12.44 1.02 8.14
N ASP A 106 11.30 1.24 8.75
CA ASP A 106 10.42 2.39 8.47
C ASP A 106 11.14 3.72 8.76
N ARG A 107 11.94 3.80 9.82
CA ARG A 107 12.76 5.00 10.12
C ARG A 107 13.72 5.36 8.99
N LYS A 108 14.25 4.36 8.29
CA LYS A 108 15.18 4.54 7.17
C LYS A 108 14.47 4.93 5.88
N VAL A 109 13.28 4.38 5.66
CA VAL A 109 12.52 4.54 4.42
C VAL A 109 11.67 5.81 4.45
N PHE A 110 11.05 6.11 5.60
CA PHE A 110 10.16 7.25 5.79
C PHE A 110 10.85 8.42 6.52
N ASP A 111 12.04 8.80 6.06
CA ASP A 111 12.62 10.07 6.46
C ASP A 111 11.67 11.21 6.04
N HIS A 112 11.22 12.03 7.00
CA HIS A 112 10.28 13.13 6.78
C HIS A 112 10.70 14.11 5.66
N ASN A 113 11.98 14.14 5.31
CA ASN A 113 12.53 14.97 4.25
C ASN A 113 12.43 14.33 2.86
N GLN A 114 12.05 13.06 2.73
CA GLN A 114 12.02 12.30 1.48
C GLN A 114 10.63 11.83 1.05
N ILE A 115 9.59 12.15 1.83
CA ILE A 115 8.21 11.78 1.48
C ILE A 115 7.78 12.64 0.28
N PRO A 116 7.40 12.03 -0.85
CA PRO A 116 6.92 12.77 -2.02
C PRO A 116 5.63 13.51 -1.69
N GLU A 117 5.32 14.54 -2.47
CA GLU A 117 4.04 15.23 -2.37
C GLU A 117 2.89 14.25 -2.62
N VAL A 118 1.89 14.34 -1.77
CA VAL A 118 0.63 13.59 -1.84
C VAL A 118 -0.54 14.55 -1.79
N ASP A 119 -1.68 14.14 -2.32
CA ASP A 119 -2.89 14.97 -2.32
C ASP A 119 -3.41 15.21 -0.90
N TYR A 120 -3.36 14.18 -0.06
CA TYR A 120 -3.86 14.27 1.32
C TYR A 120 -2.95 13.55 2.32
N LYS A 121 -2.75 14.19 3.47
CA LYS A 121 -2.09 13.59 4.64
C LYS A 121 -3.15 13.38 5.73
N ILE A 122 -3.25 12.16 6.25
CA ILE A 122 -4.22 11.77 7.28
C ILE A 122 -3.46 11.24 8.48
N ASP A 123 -3.65 11.87 9.63
CA ASP A 123 -3.23 11.31 10.90
C ASP A 123 -4.24 10.24 11.35
N SER A 124 -3.77 9.01 11.47
CA SER A 124 -4.57 7.86 11.89
C SER A 124 -4.39 7.47 13.35
N GLU A 125 -3.66 8.29 14.13
CA GLU A 125 -3.29 7.97 15.51
C GLU A 125 -4.51 7.75 16.42
N ASN A 126 -5.46 8.68 16.36
CA ASN A 126 -6.65 8.69 17.21
C ASN A 126 -7.93 8.36 16.43
N ARG A 127 -7.82 7.61 15.34
CA ARG A 127 -8.94 7.21 14.50
C ARG A 127 -9.07 5.69 14.41
N SER A 128 -10.30 5.20 14.38
CA SER A 128 -10.58 3.80 14.04
C SER A 128 -10.30 3.54 12.55
N ILE A 129 -10.26 2.27 12.18
CA ILE A 129 -10.10 1.85 10.77
C ILE A 129 -11.26 2.40 9.93
N GLU A 130 -12.48 2.33 10.46
CA GLU A 130 -13.70 2.81 9.81
C GLU A 130 -13.65 4.33 9.61
N GLU A 131 -13.26 5.09 10.63
CA GLU A 131 -13.14 6.55 10.55
C GLU A 131 -12.10 6.99 9.50
N VAL A 132 -10.97 6.26 9.40
CA VAL A 132 -9.96 6.52 8.35
C VAL A 132 -10.52 6.16 6.98
N ALA A 133 -11.19 5.03 6.83
CA ALA A 133 -11.79 4.60 5.56
C ALA A 133 -12.86 5.59 5.08
N ASP A 134 -13.74 6.04 5.97
CA ASP A 134 -14.77 7.04 5.65
C ASP A 134 -14.14 8.37 5.22
N LEU A 135 -13.10 8.81 5.92
CA LEU A 135 -12.41 10.04 5.57
C LEU A 135 -11.72 9.95 4.20
N VAL A 136 -11.05 8.84 3.91
CA VAL A 136 -10.44 8.59 2.60
C VAL A 136 -11.51 8.63 1.50
N TYR A 137 -12.65 7.96 1.71
CA TYR A 137 -13.76 7.95 0.76
C TYR A 137 -14.33 9.34 0.52
N GLN A 138 -14.58 10.12 1.57
CA GLN A 138 -15.08 11.49 1.48
C GLN A 138 -14.13 12.42 0.71
N LEU A 139 -12.84 12.35 1.02
CA LEU A 139 -11.82 13.15 0.36
C LEU A 139 -11.66 12.77 -1.11
N TYR A 140 -11.70 11.47 -1.41
CA TYR A 140 -11.62 10.95 -2.78
C TYR A 140 -12.81 11.41 -3.63
N THR A 141 -14.04 11.22 -3.16
CA THR A 141 -15.24 11.64 -3.88
C THR A 141 -15.28 13.15 -4.09
N LYS A 142 -14.92 13.93 -3.06
CA LYS A 142 -14.80 15.38 -3.17
C LYS A 142 -13.75 15.81 -4.20
N HIS A 143 -12.60 15.14 -4.23
CA HIS A 143 -11.52 15.43 -5.19
C HIS A 143 -11.97 15.21 -6.63
N LEU A 144 -12.72 14.16 -6.87
CA LEU A 144 -13.25 13.82 -8.20
C LEU A 144 -14.53 14.59 -8.57
N GLY A 145 -15.13 15.36 -7.64
CA GLY A 145 -16.38 16.07 -7.85
C GLY A 145 -17.60 15.16 -7.91
N LEU A 146 -17.55 14.03 -7.23
CA LEU A 146 -18.63 13.03 -7.16
C LEU A 146 -19.57 13.30 -5.98
#